data_29072c5438514085016057e8ca953a20
#
_entry.id   29072c5438514085016057e8ca953a20
#
_cell.length_a   1.000
_cell.length_b   1.000
_cell.length_c   1.000
_cell.angle_alpha   90.00
_cell.angle_beta   90.00
_cell.angle_gamma   90.00
#
_symmetry.space_group_name_H-M   'P 1'
#
loop_
_entity.id
_entity.type
_entity.pdbx_description
1 polymer ?
#
loop_
_entity_poly.entity_id
_entity_poly.type
_entity_poly.pdbx_seq_one_letter_code
_entity_poly.pdbx_strand_id
1 'polypeptide(L)'
;FFILDIDDQVSLTKCPQFSGMEGTSTWGIKLNDYFVSDAQIIADPARPFIKKIRSAFILLQTGWARGVIQASIDACREVEGSLGHVNQFLHNRPDELEAELEDLEKRIDILARNPFDSDKEHMLNVLDTRAHCGELSLKASQSALLHQGARGYLMKSKPQRLIREAHFVAIVTPAIKHLRWEM
;
A
#
# COMPACT_ATOMS: atom_id res chain seq x y z
N PHE A 1 -12.60 5.97 19.96
CA PHE A 1 -12.76 5.95 18.52
C PHE A 1 -14.10 6.61 18.19
N PHE A 2 -14.08 7.70 17.44
CA PHE A 2 -15.28 8.50 17.19
C PHE A 2 -15.26 9.09 15.77
N ILE A 3 -16.42 9.55 15.32
CA ILE A 3 -16.60 10.32 14.09
C ILE A 3 -16.30 11.78 14.37
N LEU A 4 -15.41 12.38 13.56
CA LEU A 4 -15.06 13.78 13.65
C LEU A 4 -15.83 14.56 12.58
N ASP A 5 -16.67 15.49 13.00
CA ASP A 5 -17.24 16.50 12.13
C ASP A 5 -16.30 17.71 12.06
N ILE A 6 -16.14 18.27 10.87
CA ILE A 6 -15.28 19.46 10.69
C ILE A 6 -16.14 20.71 10.94
N ASP A 7 -15.86 21.38 12.05
CA ASP A 7 -16.51 22.61 12.49
C ASP A 7 -15.46 23.66 12.92
N ASP A 8 -15.87 24.71 13.60
CA ASP A 8 -14.99 25.83 14.05
C ASP A 8 -13.96 25.39 15.10
N GLN A 9 -14.16 24.25 15.78
CA GLN A 9 -13.24 23.69 16.77
C GLN A 9 -12.14 22.82 16.11
N VAL A 10 -12.25 22.56 14.79
CA VAL A 10 -11.33 21.74 14.01
C VAL A 10 -10.49 22.62 13.09
N SER A 11 -9.19 22.66 13.31
CA SER A 11 -8.26 23.37 12.43
C SER A 11 -7.48 22.36 11.59
N LEU A 12 -7.44 22.59 10.28
CA LEU A 12 -6.63 21.81 9.33
C LEU A 12 -5.32 22.54 9.04
N THR A 13 -4.21 21.85 9.22
CA THR A 13 -2.90 22.38 8.82
C THR A 13 -2.57 21.96 7.39
N LYS A 14 -1.71 22.75 6.72
CA LYS A 14 -1.33 22.48 5.33
C LYS A 14 -0.77 21.07 5.16
N CYS A 15 -1.21 20.40 4.09
CA CYS A 15 -0.66 19.11 3.67
C CYS A 15 0.85 19.24 3.41
N PRO A 16 1.68 18.36 3.97
CA PRO A 16 3.10 18.30 3.63
C PRO A 16 3.31 17.98 2.15
N GLN A 17 4.43 18.45 1.61
CA GLN A 17 4.82 18.05 0.27
C GLN A 17 5.54 16.70 0.33
N PHE A 18 4.88 15.66 -0.14
CA PHE A 18 5.44 14.31 -0.22
C PHE A 18 6.13 14.06 -1.57
N SER A 19 6.94 13.00 -1.64
CA SER A 19 7.59 12.58 -2.88
C SER A 19 6.65 11.86 -3.86
N GLY A 20 5.48 11.45 -3.41
CA GLY A 20 4.44 10.76 -4.18
C GLY A 20 3.09 10.89 -3.51
N MET A 21 2.05 10.35 -4.12
CA MET A 21 0.67 10.37 -3.59
C MET A 21 0.10 11.80 -3.51
N GLU A 22 0.46 12.66 -4.46
CA GLU A 22 0.08 14.08 -4.48
C GLU A 22 -1.44 14.29 -4.57
N GLY A 23 -2.17 13.30 -5.10
CA GLY A 23 -3.63 13.31 -5.18
C GLY A 23 -4.34 13.00 -3.86
N THR A 24 -3.59 12.62 -2.80
CA THR A 24 -4.18 12.37 -1.47
C THR A 24 -4.21 13.66 -0.65
N SER A 25 -5.31 13.86 0.06
CA SER A 25 -5.46 15.00 0.99
C SER A 25 -5.00 14.60 2.38
N THR A 26 -3.72 14.80 2.67
CA THR A 26 -3.13 14.50 3.99
C THR A 26 -2.97 15.79 4.79
N TRP A 27 -3.80 15.98 5.79
CA TRP A 27 -3.82 17.18 6.62
C TRP A 27 -3.46 16.85 8.06
N GLY A 28 -2.76 17.75 8.73
CA GLY A 28 -2.70 17.72 10.18
C GLY A 28 -4.03 18.26 10.74
N ILE A 29 -4.55 17.58 11.74
CA ILE A 29 -5.80 17.96 12.38
C ILE A 29 -5.47 18.43 13.81
N LYS A 30 -5.91 19.64 14.16
CA LYS A 30 -5.83 20.17 15.53
C LYS A 30 -7.24 20.37 16.04
N LEU A 31 -7.52 19.76 17.18
CA LEU A 31 -8.78 19.91 17.91
C LEU A 31 -8.60 20.95 19.01
N ASN A 32 -9.54 21.91 19.08
CA ASN A 32 -9.55 22.97 20.10
C ASN A 32 -10.81 22.79 20.93
N ASP A 33 -10.71 22.12 22.08
CA ASP A 33 -11.82 21.82 23.01
C ASP A 33 -13.02 21.18 22.32
N TYR A 34 -12.76 20.29 21.35
CA TYR A 34 -13.78 19.62 20.56
C TYR A 34 -14.60 18.69 21.45
N PHE A 35 -15.92 18.93 21.51
CA PHE A 35 -16.84 18.10 22.25
C PHE A 35 -17.31 16.92 21.40
N VAL A 36 -17.12 15.70 21.91
CA VAL A 36 -17.60 14.47 21.28
C VAL A 36 -18.89 14.03 21.96
N SER A 37 -19.99 14.03 21.24
CA SER A 37 -21.26 13.52 21.72
C SER A 37 -21.29 11.98 21.71
N ASP A 38 -22.16 11.39 22.54
CA ASP A 38 -22.31 9.92 22.57
C ASP A 38 -22.68 9.34 21.21
N ALA A 39 -23.43 10.08 20.39
CA ALA A 39 -23.82 9.67 19.04
C ALA A 39 -22.61 9.56 18.06
N GLN A 40 -21.52 10.24 18.34
CA GLN A 40 -20.30 10.20 17.54
C GLN A 40 -19.33 9.10 17.98
N ILE A 41 -19.54 8.50 19.18
CA ILE A 41 -18.65 7.48 19.72
C ILE A 41 -18.93 6.15 19.03
N ILE A 42 -17.90 5.61 18.36
CA ILE A 42 -17.94 4.26 17.76
C ILE A 42 -17.51 3.22 18.81
N ALA A 43 -16.47 3.51 19.58
CA ALA A 43 -15.97 2.63 20.62
C ALA A 43 -15.19 3.37 21.70
N ASP A 44 -15.53 3.07 22.96
CA ASP A 44 -14.81 3.50 24.15
C ASP A 44 -14.78 2.33 25.16
N PRO A 45 -13.61 1.77 25.51
CA PRO A 45 -12.27 2.13 25.03
C PRO A 45 -12.02 1.73 23.58
N ALA A 46 -11.23 2.51 22.84
CA ALA A 46 -10.96 2.29 21.41
C ALA A 46 -10.11 1.04 21.11
N ARG A 47 -9.18 0.67 22.01
CA ARG A 47 -8.20 -0.41 21.77
C ARG A 47 -8.82 -1.76 21.44
N PRO A 48 -9.84 -2.27 22.13
CA PRO A 48 -10.48 -3.55 21.79
C PRO A 48 -11.12 -3.53 20.40
N PHE A 49 -11.74 -2.41 20.03
CA PHE A 49 -12.34 -2.22 18.72
C PHE A 49 -11.28 -2.22 17.61
N ILE A 50 -10.18 -1.45 17.78
CA ILE A 50 -9.06 -1.41 16.83
C ILE A 50 -8.47 -2.81 16.64
N LYS A 51 -8.29 -3.56 17.74
CA LYS A 51 -7.80 -4.94 17.66
C LYS A 51 -8.72 -5.84 16.82
N LYS A 52 -10.04 -5.68 16.98
CA LYS A 52 -11.04 -6.44 16.24
C LYS A 52 -11.01 -6.19 14.73
N ILE A 53 -10.80 -4.94 14.31
CA ILE A 53 -10.82 -4.57 12.87
C ILE A 53 -9.43 -4.61 12.21
N ARG A 54 -8.37 -4.86 12.97
CA ARG A 54 -6.98 -4.69 12.53
C ARG A 54 -6.62 -5.54 11.33
N SER A 55 -6.99 -6.81 11.32
CA SER A 55 -6.75 -7.75 10.23
C SER A 55 -7.37 -7.23 8.93
N ALA A 56 -8.67 -6.88 8.96
CA ALA A 56 -9.37 -6.31 7.81
C ALA A 56 -8.71 -5.02 7.31
N PHE A 57 -8.31 -4.13 8.22
CA PHE A 57 -7.66 -2.87 7.87
C PHE A 57 -6.31 -3.09 7.16
N ILE A 58 -5.52 -4.08 7.60
CA ILE A 58 -4.25 -4.43 6.96
C ILE A 58 -4.48 -5.05 5.58
N LEU A 59 -5.50 -5.93 5.44
CA LEU A 59 -5.88 -6.53 4.17
C LEU A 59 -6.33 -5.49 3.13
N LEU A 60 -7.09 -4.46 3.52
CA LEU A 60 -7.46 -3.38 2.60
C LEU A 60 -6.25 -2.69 1.95
N GLN A 61 -5.15 -2.60 2.66
CA GLN A 61 -3.92 -1.97 2.14
C GLN A 61 -3.24 -2.79 1.03
N THR A 62 -3.54 -4.07 0.89
CA THR A 62 -3.01 -4.90 -0.20
C THR A 62 -3.48 -4.43 -1.57
N GLY A 63 -4.64 -3.75 -1.63
CA GLY A 63 -5.18 -3.17 -2.86
C GLY A 63 -4.26 -2.12 -3.50
N TRP A 64 -3.59 -1.28 -2.68
CA TRP A 64 -2.62 -0.31 -3.19
C TRP A 64 -1.40 -1.01 -3.80
N ALA A 65 -0.89 -2.02 -3.11
CA ALA A 65 0.23 -2.81 -3.59
C ALA A 65 -0.09 -3.47 -4.94
N ARG A 66 -1.26 -4.13 -5.02
CA ARG A 66 -1.75 -4.79 -6.24
C ARG A 66 -1.76 -3.82 -7.43
N GLY A 67 -2.31 -2.60 -7.23
CA GLY A 67 -2.37 -1.59 -8.28
C GLY A 67 -0.99 -1.15 -8.77
N VAL A 68 -0.02 -0.94 -7.86
CA VAL A 68 1.35 -0.56 -8.21
C VAL A 68 2.08 -1.71 -8.90
N ILE A 69 1.93 -2.94 -8.43
CA ILE A 69 2.57 -4.12 -9.02
C ILE A 69 2.06 -4.34 -10.45
N GLN A 70 0.73 -4.37 -10.64
CA GLN A 70 0.13 -4.56 -11.95
C GLN A 70 0.56 -3.47 -12.93
N ALA A 71 0.49 -2.19 -12.52
CA ALA A 71 0.91 -1.08 -13.36
C ALA A 71 2.41 -1.13 -13.71
N SER A 72 3.24 -1.74 -12.85
CA SER A 72 4.66 -1.95 -13.10
C SER A 72 4.90 -3.08 -14.12
N ILE A 73 4.16 -4.18 -14.01
CA ILE A 73 4.17 -5.27 -15.00
C ILE A 73 3.77 -4.75 -16.38
N ASP A 74 2.68 -3.97 -16.44
CA ASP A 74 2.21 -3.35 -17.69
C ASP A 74 3.28 -2.42 -18.28
N ALA A 75 3.97 -1.63 -17.45
CA ALA A 75 5.05 -0.75 -17.90
C ALA A 75 6.27 -1.51 -18.45
N CYS A 76 6.57 -2.71 -17.93
CA CYS A 76 7.58 -3.58 -18.51
C CYS A 76 7.14 -4.08 -19.90
N ARG A 77 5.89 -4.53 -20.02
CA ARG A 77 5.33 -5.07 -21.27
C ARG A 77 5.20 -4.02 -22.38
N GLU A 78 4.92 -2.77 -22.04
CA GLU A 78 4.83 -1.65 -23.00
C GLU A 78 6.07 -1.51 -23.91
N VAL A 79 7.24 -1.92 -23.43
CA VAL A 79 8.51 -1.78 -24.17
C VAL A 79 9.05 -3.12 -24.70
N GLU A 80 8.35 -4.21 -24.50
CA GLU A 80 8.83 -5.54 -24.87
C GLU A 80 9.06 -5.69 -26.39
N GLY A 81 8.17 -5.10 -27.19
CA GLY A 81 8.31 -5.10 -28.65
C GLY A 81 9.56 -4.40 -29.17
N SER A 82 10.06 -3.38 -28.46
CA SER A 82 11.21 -2.57 -28.88
C SER A 82 12.51 -2.94 -28.16
N LEU A 83 12.43 -3.34 -26.89
CA LEU A 83 13.57 -3.59 -26.02
C LEU A 83 13.68 -5.04 -25.54
N GLY A 84 12.76 -5.92 -25.93
CA GLY A 84 12.74 -7.32 -25.48
C GLY A 84 14.05 -8.06 -25.72
N HIS A 85 14.74 -7.76 -26.83
CA HIS A 85 16.02 -8.37 -27.19
C HIS A 85 17.16 -8.10 -26.17
N VAL A 86 17.09 -6.99 -25.42
CA VAL A 86 18.03 -6.68 -24.33
C VAL A 86 17.42 -6.92 -22.97
N ASN A 87 16.11 -6.69 -22.79
CA ASN A 87 15.42 -6.88 -21.52
C ASN A 87 15.35 -8.35 -21.09
N GLN A 88 15.50 -9.31 -22.02
CA GLN A 88 15.56 -10.74 -21.69
C GLN A 88 16.69 -11.11 -20.72
N PHE A 89 17.70 -10.26 -20.55
CA PHE A 89 18.82 -10.46 -19.62
C PHE A 89 18.57 -9.82 -18.25
N LEU A 90 17.46 -9.13 -18.05
CA LEU A 90 17.07 -8.58 -16.75
C LEU A 90 16.45 -9.68 -15.88
N HIS A 91 16.68 -9.55 -14.57
CA HIS A 91 15.92 -10.30 -13.55
C HIS A 91 14.55 -9.66 -13.33
N ASN A 92 13.65 -10.40 -12.69
CA ASN A 92 12.30 -9.93 -12.38
C ASN A 92 11.52 -9.53 -13.64
N ARG A 93 11.44 -10.45 -14.57
CA ARG A 93 10.69 -10.25 -15.81
C ARG A 93 9.18 -10.14 -15.56
N PRO A 94 8.41 -9.55 -16.50
CA PRO A 94 6.96 -9.39 -16.34
C PRO A 94 6.23 -10.67 -15.94
N ASP A 95 6.57 -11.81 -16.56
CA ASP A 95 5.90 -13.09 -16.28
C ASP A 95 6.22 -13.63 -14.88
N GLU A 96 7.45 -13.41 -14.38
CA GLU A 96 7.85 -13.80 -13.02
C GLU A 96 7.11 -12.95 -11.98
N LEU A 97 7.01 -11.65 -12.24
CA LEU A 97 6.29 -10.71 -11.36
C LEU A 97 4.77 -10.98 -11.35
N GLU A 98 4.22 -11.36 -12.49
CA GLU A 98 2.81 -11.72 -12.62
C GLU A 98 2.49 -13.01 -11.84
N ALA A 99 3.34 -14.03 -11.95
CA ALA A 99 3.18 -15.27 -11.19
C ALA A 99 3.22 -15.02 -9.67
N GLU A 100 4.14 -14.15 -9.19
CA GLU A 100 4.18 -13.76 -7.78
C GLU A 100 2.93 -12.97 -7.37
N LEU A 101 2.42 -12.09 -8.23
CA LEU A 101 1.19 -11.34 -7.98
C LEU A 101 -0.01 -12.27 -7.89
N GLU A 102 -0.15 -13.24 -8.79
CA GLU A 102 -1.23 -14.22 -8.76
C GLU A 102 -1.23 -15.06 -7.47
N ASP A 103 -0.05 -15.43 -6.98
CA ASP A 103 0.05 -16.16 -5.71
C ASP A 103 -0.33 -15.29 -4.51
N LEU A 104 0.03 -14.01 -4.52
CA LEU A 104 -0.42 -13.05 -3.52
C LEU A 104 -1.93 -12.85 -3.56
N GLU A 105 -2.52 -12.73 -4.74
CA GLU A 105 -3.97 -12.58 -4.91
C GLU A 105 -4.74 -13.78 -4.33
N LYS A 106 -4.28 -15.00 -4.60
CA LYS A 106 -4.86 -16.22 -4.01
C LYS A 106 -4.81 -16.19 -2.47
N ARG A 107 -3.67 -15.76 -1.90
CA ARG A 107 -3.51 -15.61 -0.44
C ARG A 107 -4.44 -14.55 0.12
N ILE A 108 -4.53 -13.40 -0.52
CA ILE A 108 -5.44 -12.30 -0.12
C ILE A 108 -6.89 -12.77 -0.15
N ASP A 109 -7.31 -13.46 -1.20
CA ASP A 109 -8.67 -13.96 -1.36
C ASP A 109 -9.06 -14.97 -0.25
N ILE A 110 -8.13 -15.84 0.14
CA ILE A 110 -8.35 -16.78 1.25
C ILE A 110 -8.54 -16.02 2.58
N LEU A 111 -7.66 -15.06 2.87
CA LEU A 111 -7.70 -14.28 4.10
C LEU A 111 -8.91 -13.34 4.18
N ALA A 112 -9.33 -12.81 3.01
CA ALA A 112 -10.48 -11.90 2.91
C ALA A 112 -11.84 -12.58 3.13
N ARG A 113 -11.92 -13.91 3.11
CA ARG A 113 -13.17 -14.65 3.42
C ARG A 113 -13.59 -14.48 4.88
N ASN A 114 -12.63 -14.31 5.78
CA ASN A 114 -12.90 -14.03 7.20
C ASN A 114 -11.98 -12.91 7.72
N PRO A 115 -12.18 -11.66 7.25
CA PRO A 115 -11.23 -10.56 7.48
C PRO A 115 -11.16 -10.11 8.94
N PHE A 116 -12.10 -10.52 9.78
CA PHE A 116 -12.17 -10.20 11.22
C PHE A 116 -11.78 -11.36 12.11
N ASP A 117 -11.15 -12.40 11.55
CA ASP A 117 -10.66 -13.52 12.33
C ASP A 117 -9.64 -13.03 13.38
N SER A 118 -9.84 -13.45 14.61
CA SER A 118 -9.00 -13.09 15.76
C SER A 118 -7.90 -14.11 16.05
N ASP A 119 -7.84 -15.20 15.26
CA ASP A 119 -6.83 -16.21 15.43
C ASP A 119 -5.43 -15.69 15.18
N LYS A 120 -4.47 -16.19 15.97
CA LYS A 120 -3.07 -15.74 15.87
C LYS A 120 -2.45 -16.13 14.53
N GLU A 121 -2.73 -17.31 14.03
CA GLU A 121 -2.20 -17.79 12.75
C GLU A 121 -2.76 -16.96 11.59
N HIS A 122 -4.07 -16.67 11.61
CA HIS A 122 -4.68 -15.76 10.63
C HIS A 122 -3.98 -14.40 10.62
N MET A 123 -3.75 -13.78 11.79
CA MET A 123 -3.06 -12.49 11.87
C MET A 123 -1.64 -12.57 11.33
N LEU A 124 -0.87 -13.62 11.66
CA LEU A 124 0.48 -13.79 11.11
C LEU A 124 0.48 -13.89 9.58
N ASN A 125 -0.47 -14.64 9.03
CA ASN A 125 -0.64 -14.74 7.57
C ASN A 125 -1.01 -13.40 6.92
N VAL A 126 -1.84 -12.59 7.58
CA VAL A 126 -2.18 -11.23 7.12
C VAL A 126 -0.94 -10.32 7.14
N LEU A 127 -0.15 -10.34 8.22
CA LEU A 127 1.08 -9.55 8.33
C LEU A 127 2.10 -9.93 7.27
N ASP A 128 2.33 -11.24 7.07
CA ASP A 128 3.27 -11.75 6.06
C ASP A 128 2.81 -11.41 4.64
N THR A 129 1.53 -11.62 4.33
CA THR A 129 0.97 -11.26 3.02
C THR A 129 1.13 -9.76 2.74
N ARG A 130 0.84 -8.90 3.73
CA ARG A 130 1.01 -7.45 3.57
C ARG A 130 2.49 -7.04 3.43
N ALA A 131 3.41 -7.68 4.14
CA ALA A 131 4.84 -7.43 4.00
C ALA A 131 5.31 -7.82 2.59
N HIS A 132 4.93 -8.99 2.12
CA HIS A 132 5.25 -9.47 0.77
C HIS A 132 4.68 -8.55 -0.32
N CYS A 133 3.44 -8.06 -0.17
CA CYS A 133 2.87 -7.04 -1.05
C CYS A 133 3.76 -5.79 -1.16
N GLY A 134 4.28 -5.31 -0.04
CA GLY A 134 5.19 -4.15 -0.03
C GLY A 134 6.52 -4.44 -0.73
N GLU A 135 7.11 -5.59 -0.46
CA GLU A 135 8.38 -6.02 -1.08
C GLU A 135 8.23 -6.22 -2.59
N LEU A 136 7.15 -6.89 -3.03
CA LEU A 136 6.87 -7.07 -4.45
C LEU A 136 6.58 -5.75 -5.17
N SER A 137 5.92 -4.78 -4.50
CA SER A 137 5.73 -3.43 -5.06
C SER A 137 7.05 -2.73 -5.37
N LEU A 138 8.02 -2.81 -4.45
CA LEU A 138 9.36 -2.25 -4.64
C LEU A 138 10.08 -2.95 -5.80
N LYS A 139 10.06 -4.28 -5.81
CA LYS A 139 10.69 -5.12 -6.83
C LYS A 139 10.11 -4.84 -8.23
N ALA A 140 8.79 -4.81 -8.35
CA ALA A 140 8.10 -4.59 -9.63
C ALA A 140 8.33 -3.17 -10.16
N SER A 141 8.25 -2.14 -9.33
CA SER A 141 8.46 -0.75 -9.76
C SER A 141 9.91 -0.49 -10.19
N GLN A 142 10.89 -1.09 -9.51
CA GLN A 142 12.28 -1.05 -9.93
C GLN A 142 12.48 -1.77 -11.26
N SER A 143 11.86 -2.94 -11.45
CA SER A 143 11.91 -3.67 -12.70
C SER A 143 11.34 -2.84 -13.86
N ALA A 144 10.20 -2.17 -13.65
CA ALA A 144 9.60 -1.28 -14.66
C ALA A 144 10.57 -0.18 -15.10
N LEU A 145 11.31 0.42 -14.16
CA LEU A 145 12.33 1.42 -14.50
C LEU A 145 13.46 0.82 -15.36
N LEU A 146 13.98 -0.34 -14.97
CA LEU A 146 15.07 -1.00 -15.69
C LEU A 146 14.66 -1.41 -17.10
N HIS A 147 13.45 -1.95 -17.27
CA HIS A 147 12.91 -2.33 -18.59
C HIS A 147 12.75 -1.13 -19.52
N GLN A 148 12.30 0.01 -19.00
CA GLN A 148 12.15 1.24 -19.80
C GLN A 148 13.46 2.02 -20.00
N GLY A 149 14.50 1.72 -19.22
CA GLY A 149 15.81 2.33 -19.34
C GLY A 149 15.77 3.86 -19.17
N ALA A 150 16.57 4.59 -19.97
CA ALA A 150 16.71 6.03 -19.85
C ALA A 150 15.37 6.80 -19.99
N ARG A 151 14.43 6.30 -20.80
CA ARG A 151 13.09 6.93 -20.92
C ARG A 151 12.30 6.85 -19.61
N GLY A 152 12.43 5.72 -18.90
CA GLY A 152 11.82 5.54 -17.58
C GLY A 152 12.40 6.44 -16.49
N TYR A 153 13.60 6.99 -16.68
CA TYR A 153 14.26 7.87 -15.72
C TYR A 153 13.81 9.33 -15.78
N LEU A 154 13.01 9.71 -16.77
CA LEU A 154 12.44 11.05 -16.86
C LEU A 154 11.43 11.30 -15.74
N MET A 155 11.49 12.47 -15.10
CA MET A 155 10.65 12.83 -13.94
C MET A 155 9.14 12.59 -14.13
N LYS A 156 8.64 12.78 -15.35
CA LYS A 156 7.21 12.61 -15.68
C LYS A 156 6.87 11.22 -16.21
N SER A 157 7.83 10.30 -16.24
CA SER A 157 7.59 8.94 -16.74
C SER A 157 6.75 8.11 -15.75
N LYS A 158 6.05 7.12 -16.28
CA LYS A 158 5.25 6.18 -15.49
C LYS A 158 6.10 5.44 -14.44
N PRO A 159 7.30 4.89 -14.77
CA PRO A 159 8.16 4.25 -13.78
C PRO A 159 8.57 5.14 -12.60
N GLN A 160 8.86 6.43 -12.85
CA GLN A 160 9.22 7.36 -11.77
C GLN A 160 8.07 7.57 -10.78
N ARG A 161 6.84 7.63 -11.27
CA ARG A 161 5.65 7.69 -10.41
C ARG A 161 5.49 6.38 -9.62
N LEU A 162 5.57 5.23 -10.29
CA LEU A 162 5.40 3.91 -9.68
C LEU A 162 6.42 3.64 -8.58
N ILE A 163 7.70 4.05 -8.74
CA ILE A 163 8.72 3.94 -7.70
C ILE A 163 8.31 4.72 -6.45
N ARG A 164 7.86 5.96 -6.59
CA ARG A 164 7.45 6.79 -5.45
C ARG A 164 6.22 6.21 -4.75
N GLU A 165 5.25 5.70 -5.51
CA GLU A 165 4.05 5.02 -4.99
C GLU A 165 4.41 3.70 -4.29
N ALA A 166 5.34 2.90 -4.84
CA ALA A 166 5.83 1.67 -4.22
C ALA A 166 6.51 1.94 -2.87
N HIS A 167 7.31 3.00 -2.77
CA HIS A 167 7.90 3.41 -1.50
C HIS A 167 6.82 3.79 -0.48
N PHE A 168 5.74 4.47 -0.90
CA PHE A 168 4.60 4.74 -0.01
C PHE A 168 3.98 3.43 0.49
N VAL A 169 3.72 2.47 -0.39
CA VAL A 169 3.19 1.14 -0.01
C VAL A 169 4.07 0.45 1.03
N ALA A 170 5.39 0.57 0.89
CA ALA A 170 6.36 -0.06 1.80
C ALA A 170 6.44 0.60 3.18
N ILE A 171 6.15 1.90 3.29
CA ILE A 171 6.32 2.68 4.53
C ILE A 171 5.02 3.07 5.22
N VAL A 172 3.87 2.99 4.53
CA VAL A 172 2.58 3.32 5.16
C VAL A 172 2.29 2.35 6.31
N THR A 173 1.69 2.87 7.38
CA THR A 173 1.49 2.13 8.64
C THR A 173 0.45 1.00 8.50
N PRO A 174 0.81 -0.27 8.88
CA PRO A 174 2.11 -0.69 9.38
C PRO A 174 3.14 -0.84 8.25
N ALA A 175 4.30 -0.22 8.41
CA ALA A 175 5.40 -0.33 7.46
C ALA A 175 6.03 -1.74 7.48
N ILE A 176 6.72 -2.14 6.40
CA ILE A 176 7.37 -3.47 6.30
C ILE A 176 8.20 -3.79 7.56
N LYS A 177 8.98 -2.82 8.08
CA LYS A 177 9.79 -3.04 9.31
C LYS A 177 8.93 -3.40 10.53
N HIS A 178 7.74 -2.82 10.68
CA HIS A 178 6.81 -3.13 11.77
C HIS A 178 6.14 -4.47 11.56
N LEU A 179 5.73 -4.77 10.33
CA LEU A 179 5.16 -6.08 9.97
C LEU A 179 6.15 -7.20 10.29
N ARG A 180 7.42 -7.04 9.91
CA ARG A 180 8.48 -8.02 10.17
C ARG A 180 8.81 -8.14 11.67
N TRP A 181 8.74 -7.04 12.43
CA TRP A 181 8.97 -7.06 13.87
C TRP A 181 7.85 -7.77 14.64
N GLU A 182 6.61 -7.72 14.16
CA GLU A 182 5.46 -8.32 14.82
C GLU A 182 5.31 -9.83 14.55
N MET A 183 5.90 -10.35 13.49
CA MET A 183 5.94 -11.79 13.17
C MET A 183 6.98 -12.53 13.97
#